data_fc14a166495e16bd33beefa7888d1fb6
#
_entry.id   fc14a166495e16bd33beefa7888d1fb6
#
_cell.length_a   1.000
_cell.length_b   1.000
_cell.length_c   1.000
_cell.angle_alpha   90.00
_cell.angle_beta   90.00
_cell.angle_gamma   90.00
#
_symmetry.space_group_name_H-M   'P 1'
#
loop_
_entity.id
_entity.type
_entity.pdbx_description
1 polymer ?
#
loop_
_entity_poly.entity_id
_entity_poly.type
_entity_poly.pdbx_seq_one_letter_code
_entity_poly.pdbx_strand_id
1 'polypeptide(L)'
;TKEDMYEYCKDYERSIDDCGGLDLTLCEIGPQGALAFNEPGSLATSMCRLVLLSGEARQSIANAYKTDNVPTTAITLGLGNILNSTRVITMAWGENSAAIVKNAVEDAVNSNVPASFLQLHNHVRIVVDLSAAEDLTRISHPWKVTSCDWNDKLIRRAIVWLCDQTQKPILKLTDKDYNDWGLGELVALYGSAYNVNIKVFNELQHTITGWPGGKPNADDTYRPERANP
;
A
#
# COMPACT_ATOMS: atom_id res chain seq x y z
N THR A 1 -25.68 31.40 -0.05
CA THR A 1 -26.12 30.75 1.20
C THR A 1 -25.81 29.25 1.14
N LYS A 2 -26.00 28.49 2.23
CA LYS A 2 -25.84 27.01 2.20
C LYS A 2 -26.89 26.36 1.30
N GLU A 3 -28.07 26.92 1.22
CA GLU A 3 -29.15 26.47 0.33
C GLU A 3 -28.74 26.63 -1.13
N ASP A 4 -28.15 27.76 -1.50
CA ASP A 4 -27.66 28.01 -2.87
C ASP A 4 -26.59 26.95 -3.27
N MET A 5 -25.73 26.55 -2.33
CA MET A 5 -24.69 25.55 -2.59
C MET A 5 -25.27 24.14 -2.75
N TYR A 6 -26.35 23.82 -2.01
CA TYR A 6 -27.05 22.55 -2.15
C TYR A 6 -27.73 22.42 -3.50
N GLU A 7 -28.45 23.47 -3.92
CA GLU A 7 -29.09 23.49 -5.24
C GLU A 7 -28.03 23.44 -6.35
N TYR A 8 -26.90 24.16 -6.20
CA TYR A 8 -25.79 24.08 -7.15
C TYR A 8 -25.26 22.65 -7.30
N CYS A 9 -25.07 21.90 -6.20
CA CYS A 9 -24.63 20.51 -6.25
C CYS A 9 -25.64 19.63 -7.00
N LYS A 10 -26.92 19.81 -6.76
CA LYS A 10 -27.99 19.09 -7.46
C LYS A 10 -28.06 19.42 -8.96
N ASP A 11 -27.89 20.69 -9.31
CA ASP A 11 -27.86 21.11 -10.71
C ASP A 11 -26.66 20.52 -11.43
N TYR A 12 -25.53 20.44 -10.75
CA TYR A 12 -24.33 19.79 -11.27
C TYR A 12 -24.55 18.30 -11.51
N GLU A 13 -25.18 17.59 -10.58
CA GLU A 13 -25.52 16.18 -10.75
C GLU A 13 -26.52 15.96 -11.89
N ARG A 14 -27.57 16.80 -11.97
CA ARG A 14 -28.49 16.75 -13.10
C ARG A 14 -27.79 16.92 -14.45
N SER A 15 -26.83 17.85 -14.52
CA SER A 15 -26.05 18.06 -15.74
C SER A 15 -25.21 16.84 -16.14
N ILE A 16 -24.68 16.08 -15.16
CA ILE A 16 -24.02 14.81 -15.39
C ILE A 16 -25.00 13.76 -15.91
N ASP A 17 -26.16 13.65 -15.27
CA ASP A 17 -27.18 12.68 -15.66
C ASP A 17 -27.76 12.96 -17.05
N ASP A 18 -27.99 14.23 -17.39
CA ASP A 18 -28.46 14.68 -18.72
C ASP A 18 -27.44 14.35 -19.83
N CYS A 19 -26.16 14.27 -19.49
CA CYS A 19 -25.10 13.82 -20.41
C CYS A 19 -24.97 12.27 -20.49
N GLY A 20 -25.78 11.52 -19.72
CA GLY A 20 -25.72 10.05 -19.66
C GLY A 20 -24.83 9.48 -18.57
N GLY A 21 -24.42 10.29 -17.60
CA GLY A 21 -23.55 9.89 -16.48
C GLY A 21 -22.07 10.14 -16.74
N LEU A 22 -21.21 9.54 -15.93
CA LEU A 22 -19.77 9.63 -16.03
C LEU A 22 -19.21 8.36 -16.72
N ASP A 23 -18.65 8.51 -17.91
CA ASP A 23 -17.95 7.40 -18.61
C ASP A 23 -16.64 7.03 -17.93
N LEU A 24 -15.92 8.02 -17.43
CA LEU A 24 -14.61 7.86 -16.82
C LEU A 24 -14.41 8.88 -15.70
N THR A 25 -14.04 8.35 -14.52
CA THR A 25 -13.51 9.20 -13.43
C THR A 25 -12.01 8.96 -13.29
N LEU A 26 -11.25 10.05 -13.27
CA LEU A 26 -9.84 10.07 -12.91
C LEU A 26 -9.71 10.72 -11.54
N CYS A 27 -9.09 10.04 -10.59
CA CYS A 27 -8.85 10.58 -9.25
C CYS A 27 -7.52 10.09 -8.68
N GLU A 28 -7.09 10.73 -7.62
CA GLU A 28 -5.93 10.32 -6.84
C GLU A 28 -6.40 9.76 -5.50
N ILE A 29 -5.65 8.79 -4.96
CA ILE A 29 -5.81 8.36 -3.56
C ILE A 29 -5.03 9.36 -2.71
N GLY A 30 -5.78 10.22 -2.05
CA GLY A 30 -5.21 11.22 -1.16
C GLY A 30 -4.88 10.68 0.24
N PRO A 31 -4.46 11.56 1.14
CA PRO A 31 -4.20 11.20 2.54
C PRO A 31 -5.37 10.42 3.14
N GLN A 32 -5.03 9.41 3.98
CA GLN A 32 -6.01 8.53 4.64
C GLN A 32 -6.97 7.80 3.68
N GLY A 33 -6.61 7.67 2.40
CA GLY A 33 -7.44 7.01 1.39
C GLY A 33 -8.61 7.85 0.88
N ALA A 34 -8.55 9.16 1.02
CA ALA A 34 -9.54 10.06 0.45
C ALA A 34 -9.58 9.95 -1.08
N LEU A 35 -10.79 10.03 -1.66
CA LEU A 35 -11.01 10.19 -3.10
C LEU A 35 -11.64 11.55 -3.33
N ALA A 36 -10.98 12.44 -4.06
CA ALA A 36 -11.29 13.86 -4.08
C ALA A 36 -11.33 14.39 -2.62
N PHE A 37 -12.39 15.08 -2.18
CA PHE A 37 -12.56 15.49 -0.78
C PHE A 37 -13.54 14.58 -0.01
N ASN A 38 -13.65 13.31 -0.43
CA ASN A 38 -14.32 12.29 0.37
C ASN A 38 -13.31 11.69 1.36
N GLU A 39 -13.17 12.35 2.50
CA GLU A 39 -12.30 11.97 3.60
C GLU A 39 -12.89 10.84 4.45
N PRO A 40 -12.14 10.26 5.40
CA PRO A 40 -12.65 9.24 6.33
C PRO A 40 -14.01 9.59 6.94
N GLY A 41 -14.90 8.61 6.96
CA GLY A 41 -16.31 8.78 7.36
C GLY A 41 -17.27 9.07 6.21
N SER A 42 -16.77 9.27 4.98
CA SER A 42 -17.64 9.40 3.80
C SER A 42 -18.30 8.06 3.47
N LEU A 43 -19.60 8.11 3.15
CA LEU A 43 -20.37 6.91 2.80
C LEU A 43 -20.28 6.64 1.29
N ALA A 44 -20.35 5.36 0.90
CA ALA A 44 -20.38 4.93 -0.50
C ALA A 44 -21.54 5.59 -1.30
N THR A 45 -22.62 5.95 -0.63
CA THR A 45 -23.80 6.60 -1.21
C THR A 45 -23.74 8.13 -1.20
N SER A 46 -22.63 8.72 -0.72
CA SER A 46 -22.51 10.18 -0.69
C SER A 46 -22.52 10.75 -2.10
N MET A 47 -23.33 11.78 -2.30
CA MET A 47 -23.47 12.49 -3.56
C MET A 47 -22.67 13.82 -3.53
N CYS A 48 -22.74 14.60 -4.60
CA CYS A 48 -22.10 15.90 -4.70
C CYS A 48 -22.54 16.80 -3.54
N ARG A 49 -21.58 17.40 -2.84
CA ARG A 49 -21.88 18.17 -1.63
C ARG A 49 -20.77 19.14 -1.23
N LEU A 50 -21.16 20.12 -0.43
CA LEU A 50 -20.23 20.94 0.33
C LEU A 50 -19.67 20.11 1.50
N VAL A 51 -18.34 20.09 1.64
CA VAL A 51 -17.62 19.41 2.73
C VAL A 51 -16.75 20.39 3.50
N LEU A 52 -16.53 20.10 4.77
CA LEU A 52 -15.51 20.76 5.57
C LEU A 52 -14.20 20.00 5.39
N LEU A 53 -13.13 20.70 5.03
CA LEU A 53 -11.81 20.10 4.83
C LEU A 53 -11.08 19.87 6.16
N SER A 54 -10.53 18.69 6.35
CA SER A 54 -9.66 18.37 7.50
C SER A 54 -8.38 19.20 7.48
N GLY A 55 -7.65 19.19 8.61
CA GLY A 55 -6.33 19.81 8.70
C GLY A 55 -5.34 19.20 7.70
N GLU A 56 -5.40 17.88 7.49
CA GLU A 56 -4.53 17.17 6.55
C GLU A 56 -4.83 17.52 5.09
N ALA A 57 -6.11 17.56 4.70
CA ALA A 57 -6.50 17.97 3.35
C ALA A 57 -6.06 19.41 3.08
N ARG A 58 -6.25 20.30 4.03
CA ARG A 58 -5.81 21.70 3.92
C ARG A 58 -4.29 21.81 3.81
N GLN A 59 -3.54 21.04 4.60
CA GLN A 59 -2.08 21.03 4.52
C GLN A 59 -1.60 20.49 3.17
N SER A 60 -2.23 19.45 2.64
CA SER A 60 -1.93 18.91 1.31
C SER A 60 -2.14 19.96 0.21
N ILE A 61 -3.26 20.68 0.27
CA ILE A 61 -3.57 21.78 -0.65
C ILE A 61 -2.52 22.91 -0.52
N ALA A 62 -2.19 23.32 0.72
CA ALA A 62 -1.19 24.35 0.99
C ALA A 62 0.16 23.99 0.35
N ASN A 63 0.60 22.75 0.51
CA ASN A 63 1.86 22.25 -0.04
C ASN A 63 1.83 22.20 -1.58
N ALA A 64 0.73 21.69 -2.17
CA ALA A 64 0.60 21.54 -3.61
C ALA A 64 0.57 22.91 -4.35
N TYR A 65 -0.16 23.86 -3.80
CA TYR A 65 -0.33 25.19 -4.40
C TYR A 65 0.60 26.25 -3.82
N LYS A 66 1.45 25.89 -2.85
CA LYS A 66 2.40 26.81 -2.16
C LYS A 66 1.71 28.08 -1.65
N THR A 67 0.60 27.90 -0.94
CA THR A 67 -0.23 28.97 -0.42
C THR A 67 -0.67 28.73 1.02
N ASP A 68 -0.67 29.77 1.85
CA ASP A 68 -1.22 29.72 3.20
C ASP A 68 -2.73 30.01 3.24
N ASN A 69 -3.29 30.52 2.15
CA ASN A 69 -4.71 30.84 2.06
C ASN A 69 -5.51 29.66 1.48
N VAL A 70 -5.72 28.65 2.33
CA VAL A 70 -6.49 27.46 1.98
C VAL A 70 -7.91 27.58 2.50
N PRO A 71 -8.95 27.35 1.66
CA PRO A 71 -10.35 27.36 2.09
C PRO A 71 -10.59 26.27 3.16
N THR A 72 -11.58 26.54 4.02
CA THR A 72 -12.02 25.57 5.03
C THR A 72 -13.06 24.59 4.51
N THR A 73 -13.68 24.91 3.38
CA THR A 73 -14.74 24.12 2.75
C THR A 73 -14.49 23.95 1.26
N ALA A 74 -14.96 22.86 0.69
CA ALA A 74 -14.93 22.60 -0.75
C ALA A 74 -16.22 21.92 -1.20
N ILE A 75 -16.54 22.02 -2.50
CA ILE A 75 -17.52 21.16 -3.14
C ILE A 75 -16.79 19.96 -3.72
N THR A 76 -17.35 18.78 -3.52
CA THR A 76 -16.78 17.53 -4.05
C THR A 76 -17.88 16.66 -4.67
N LEU A 77 -17.53 15.98 -5.76
CA LEU A 77 -18.29 14.79 -6.16
C LEU A 77 -18.24 13.77 -5.02
N GLY A 78 -19.36 13.17 -4.69
CA GLY A 78 -19.45 12.15 -3.66
C GLY A 78 -18.93 10.81 -4.15
N LEU A 79 -18.69 9.88 -3.21
CA LEU A 79 -18.30 8.52 -3.55
C LEU A 79 -19.35 7.83 -4.43
N GLY A 80 -20.64 8.10 -4.21
CA GLY A 80 -21.74 7.58 -5.04
C GLY A 80 -21.60 7.99 -6.50
N ASN A 81 -21.27 9.26 -6.77
CA ASN A 81 -21.02 9.73 -8.14
C ASN A 81 -19.81 9.02 -8.77
N ILE A 82 -18.71 8.86 -8.00
CA ILE A 82 -17.48 8.19 -8.46
C ILE A 82 -17.77 6.71 -8.75
N LEU A 83 -18.45 6.03 -7.83
CA LEU A 83 -18.76 4.60 -7.96
C LEU A 83 -19.81 4.30 -9.05
N ASN A 84 -20.63 5.28 -9.43
CA ASN A 84 -21.56 5.17 -10.53
C ASN A 84 -20.95 5.44 -11.91
N SER A 85 -19.66 5.84 -11.98
CA SER A 85 -18.96 5.99 -13.25
C SER A 85 -18.82 4.65 -13.98
N THR A 86 -18.83 4.66 -15.30
CA THR A 86 -18.61 3.43 -16.09
C THR A 86 -17.23 2.82 -15.82
N ARG A 87 -16.21 3.67 -15.65
CA ARG A 87 -14.83 3.28 -15.30
C ARG A 87 -14.22 4.26 -14.33
N VAL A 88 -13.37 3.76 -13.44
CA VAL A 88 -12.56 4.57 -12.55
C VAL A 88 -11.09 4.25 -12.75
N ILE A 89 -10.27 5.27 -12.94
CA ILE A 89 -8.81 5.16 -12.86
C ILE A 89 -8.39 6.01 -11.67
N THR A 90 -7.74 5.38 -10.70
CA THR A 90 -7.17 6.08 -9.56
C THR A 90 -5.66 5.89 -9.52
N MET A 91 -4.97 6.85 -8.93
CA MET A 91 -3.51 6.91 -8.91
C MET A 91 -2.99 7.17 -7.51
N ALA A 92 -1.82 6.63 -7.20
CA ALA A 92 -1.09 6.97 -5.98
C ALA A 92 0.42 6.85 -6.22
N TRP A 93 1.20 7.73 -5.61
CA TRP A 93 2.63 7.85 -5.85
C TRP A 93 3.41 7.97 -4.55
N GLY A 94 4.62 7.40 -4.56
CA GLY A 94 5.61 7.53 -3.51
C GLY A 94 5.36 6.65 -2.27
N GLU A 95 6.40 6.50 -1.48
CA GLU A 95 6.45 5.64 -0.29
C GLU A 95 5.37 5.99 0.75
N ASN A 96 5.08 7.28 0.94
CA ASN A 96 4.05 7.74 1.88
C ASN A 96 2.64 7.22 1.53
N SER A 97 2.41 6.76 0.31
CA SER A 97 1.14 6.20 -0.13
C SER A 97 1.07 4.68 0.05
N ALA A 98 2.19 3.98 0.34
CA ALA A 98 2.25 2.52 0.32
C ALA A 98 1.24 1.87 1.29
N ALA A 99 1.22 2.29 2.54
CA ALA A 99 0.31 1.76 3.54
C ALA A 99 -1.16 2.01 3.18
N ILE A 100 -1.49 3.20 2.67
CA ILE A 100 -2.87 3.53 2.32
C ILE A 100 -3.33 2.82 1.04
N VAL A 101 -2.43 2.61 0.06
CA VAL A 101 -2.71 1.80 -1.14
C VAL A 101 -3.01 0.36 -0.73
N LYS A 102 -2.20 -0.23 0.16
CA LYS A 102 -2.47 -1.57 0.70
C LYS A 102 -3.83 -1.64 1.38
N ASN A 103 -4.13 -0.72 2.28
CA ASN A 103 -5.40 -0.68 3.00
C ASN A 103 -6.59 -0.52 2.03
N ALA A 104 -6.43 0.30 0.99
CA ALA A 104 -7.48 0.50 -0.02
C ALA A 104 -7.73 -0.73 -0.90
N VAL A 105 -6.70 -1.56 -1.15
CA VAL A 105 -6.75 -2.66 -2.13
C VAL A 105 -6.95 -4.03 -1.47
N GLU A 106 -6.34 -4.26 -0.31
CA GLU A 106 -6.25 -5.58 0.31
C GLU A 106 -7.06 -5.72 1.60
N ASP A 107 -7.33 -4.62 2.31
CA ASP A 107 -8.09 -4.67 3.56
C ASP A 107 -9.61 -4.67 3.30
N ALA A 108 -10.38 -4.95 4.35
CA ALA A 108 -11.83 -4.92 4.29
C ALA A 108 -12.34 -3.51 3.94
N VAL A 109 -13.35 -3.46 3.06
CA VAL A 109 -14.00 -2.21 2.67
C VAL A 109 -14.61 -1.52 3.88
N ASN A 110 -14.24 -0.25 4.11
CA ASN A 110 -14.77 0.53 5.23
C ASN A 110 -14.66 2.04 4.96
N SER A 111 -15.45 2.82 5.70
CA SER A 111 -15.50 4.28 5.53
C SER A 111 -14.29 5.03 6.08
N ASN A 112 -13.42 4.39 6.87
CA ASN A 112 -12.19 5.02 7.35
C ASN A 112 -11.13 5.12 6.24
N VAL A 113 -11.29 4.31 5.19
CA VAL A 113 -10.45 4.34 3.98
C VAL A 113 -11.39 4.44 2.78
N PRO A 114 -11.84 5.63 2.39
CA PRO A 114 -12.83 5.82 1.33
C PRO A 114 -12.43 5.16 -0.01
N ALA A 115 -11.14 5.13 -0.35
CA ALA A 115 -10.64 4.43 -1.54
C ALA A 115 -10.93 2.92 -1.51
N SER A 116 -11.15 2.31 -0.33
CA SER A 116 -11.50 0.89 -0.23
C SER A 116 -12.84 0.55 -0.89
N PHE A 117 -13.76 1.52 -0.99
CA PHE A 117 -15.02 1.32 -1.73
C PHE A 117 -14.83 1.03 -3.21
N LEU A 118 -13.68 1.39 -3.79
CA LEU A 118 -13.35 1.04 -5.16
C LEU A 118 -13.28 -0.47 -5.41
N GLN A 119 -13.05 -1.28 -4.37
CA GLN A 119 -13.12 -2.75 -4.47
C GLN A 119 -14.52 -3.25 -4.87
N LEU A 120 -15.56 -2.45 -4.65
CA LEU A 120 -16.96 -2.78 -5.02
C LEU A 120 -17.28 -2.39 -6.47
N HIS A 121 -16.41 -1.69 -7.16
CA HIS A 121 -16.65 -1.22 -8.52
C HIS A 121 -16.10 -2.21 -9.55
N ASN A 122 -16.88 -2.53 -10.58
CA ASN A 122 -16.56 -3.57 -11.57
C ASN A 122 -15.39 -3.22 -12.51
N HIS A 123 -15.13 -1.93 -12.74
CA HIS A 123 -14.17 -1.45 -13.74
C HIS A 123 -13.23 -0.40 -13.16
N VAL A 124 -12.44 -0.79 -12.14
CA VAL A 124 -11.41 0.06 -11.54
C VAL A 124 -10.03 -0.32 -12.06
N ARG A 125 -9.21 0.68 -12.30
CA ARG A 125 -7.77 0.52 -12.49
C ARG A 125 -7.04 1.41 -11.50
N ILE A 126 -6.17 0.82 -10.69
CA ILE A 126 -5.31 1.54 -9.75
C ILE A 126 -3.91 1.56 -10.36
N VAL A 127 -3.38 2.76 -10.58
CA VAL A 127 -2.05 3.00 -11.15
C VAL A 127 -1.15 3.53 -10.04
N VAL A 128 -0.09 2.80 -9.76
CA VAL A 128 0.86 3.11 -8.68
C VAL A 128 2.29 2.97 -9.18
N ASP A 129 3.21 3.74 -8.63
CA ASP A 129 4.64 3.46 -8.80
C ASP A 129 5.10 2.35 -7.84
N LEU A 130 6.36 1.91 -7.97
CA LEU A 130 6.89 0.82 -7.16
C LEU A 130 6.93 1.19 -5.67
N SER A 131 7.17 2.44 -5.34
CA SER A 131 7.22 2.93 -3.97
C SER A 131 5.84 2.91 -3.32
N ALA A 132 4.80 3.36 -4.03
CA ALA A 132 3.42 3.30 -3.55
C ALA A 132 2.85 1.87 -3.51
N ALA A 133 3.45 0.92 -4.25
CA ALA A 133 3.06 -0.49 -4.26
C ALA A 133 3.81 -1.33 -3.22
N GLU A 134 4.80 -0.79 -2.52
CA GLU A 134 5.77 -1.54 -1.72
C GLU A 134 5.13 -2.44 -0.66
N ASP A 135 4.07 -1.96 -0.01
CA ASP A 135 3.38 -2.69 1.05
C ASP A 135 2.37 -3.72 0.54
N LEU A 136 2.01 -3.70 -0.74
CA LEU A 136 1.10 -4.71 -1.31
C LEU A 136 1.68 -6.11 -1.12
N THR A 137 0.85 -7.05 -0.69
CA THR A 137 1.28 -8.44 -0.42
C THR A 137 1.98 -9.07 -1.62
N ARG A 138 1.51 -8.77 -2.84
CA ARG A 138 2.16 -9.21 -4.08
C ARG A 138 3.61 -8.73 -4.22
N ILE A 139 3.96 -7.57 -3.66
CA ILE A 139 5.29 -6.97 -3.74
C ILE A 139 6.12 -7.31 -2.51
N SER A 140 5.54 -7.13 -1.31
CA SER A 140 6.24 -7.35 -0.03
C SER A 140 6.45 -8.82 0.29
N HIS A 141 5.45 -9.66 0.02
CA HIS A 141 5.41 -11.09 0.38
C HIS A 141 4.84 -11.93 -0.77
N PRO A 142 5.46 -11.91 -1.97
CA PRO A 142 4.88 -12.53 -3.17
C PRO A 142 4.61 -14.02 -3.02
N TRP A 143 5.39 -14.73 -2.19
CA TRP A 143 5.20 -16.17 -1.90
C TRP A 143 3.85 -16.50 -1.24
N LYS A 144 3.13 -15.50 -0.71
CA LYS A 144 1.78 -15.69 -0.15
C LYS A 144 0.68 -15.73 -1.22
N VAL A 145 0.96 -15.25 -2.40
CA VAL A 145 -0.06 -15.04 -3.46
C VAL A 145 0.21 -15.86 -4.71
N THR A 146 1.48 -16.23 -4.98
CA THR A 146 1.87 -16.98 -6.18
C THR A 146 3.21 -17.67 -5.97
N SER A 147 3.57 -18.61 -6.87
CA SER A 147 4.94 -19.12 -6.98
C SER A 147 5.89 -17.98 -7.34
N CYS A 148 7.12 -18.06 -6.87
CA CYS A 148 8.11 -17.00 -6.99
C CYS A 148 9.36 -17.46 -7.75
N ASP A 149 9.95 -16.54 -8.51
CA ASP A 149 11.33 -16.68 -8.99
C ASP A 149 12.27 -16.33 -7.82
N TRP A 150 12.71 -17.37 -7.10
CA TRP A 150 13.52 -17.22 -5.90
C TRP A 150 14.94 -16.75 -6.22
N ASN A 151 15.24 -15.51 -5.85
CA ASN A 151 16.60 -14.97 -5.81
C ASN A 151 17.04 -14.72 -4.36
N ASP A 152 18.34 -14.52 -4.14
CA ASP A 152 18.91 -14.39 -2.81
C ASP A 152 18.25 -13.27 -1.98
N LYS A 153 17.93 -12.13 -2.59
CA LYS A 153 17.25 -11.03 -1.93
C LYS A 153 15.84 -11.42 -1.45
N LEU A 154 15.08 -12.14 -2.28
CA LEU A 154 13.72 -12.58 -1.94
C LEU A 154 13.75 -13.67 -0.87
N ILE A 155 14.69 -14.65 -0.99
CA ILE A 155 14.88 -15.69 0.01
C ILE A 155 15.20 -15.05 1.37
N ARG A 156 16.17 -14.15 1.43
CA ARG A 156 16.52 -13.44 2.67
C ARG A 156 15.31 -12.72 3.29
N ARG A 157 14.53 -11.98 2.47
CA ARG A 157 13.32 -11.29 2.93
C ARG A 157 12.32 -12.29 3.51
N ALA A 158 12.06 -13.40 2.81
CA ALA A 158 11.13 -14.43 3.25
C ALA A 158 11.55 -15.07 4.59
N ILE A 159 12.84 -15.33 4.77
CA ILE A 159 13.34 -15.96 6.00
C ILE A 159 13.33 -14.99 7.18
N VAL A 160 13.71 -13.74 6.98
CA VAL A 160 13.58 -12.71 8.04
C VAL A 160 12.11 -12.57 8.44
N TRP A 161 11.21 -12.46 7.48
CA TRP A 161 9.77 -12.45 7.75
C TRP A 161 9.29 -13.71 8.51
N LEU A 162 9.77 -14.92 8.14
CA LEU A 162 9.41 -16.15 8.82
C LEU A 162 9.91 -16.18 10.28
N CYS A 163 11.09 -15.61 10.54
CA CYS A 163 11.60 -15.44 11.90
C CYS A 163 10.66 -14.56 12.75
N ASP A 164 10.18 -13.46 12.17
CA ASP A 164 9.25 -12.56 12.85
C ASP A 164 7.91 -13.22 13.12
N GLN A 165 7.39 -14.02 12.17
CA GLN A 165 6.12 -14.72 12.35
C GLN A 165 6.21 -15.82 13.40
N THR A 166 7.33 -16.55 13.42
CA THR A 166 7.51 -17.72 14.33
C THR A 166 8.17 -17.35 15.65
N GLN A 167 8.71 -16.13 15.77
CA GLN A 167 9.54 -15.68 16.89
C GLN A 167 10.73 -16.62 17.15
N LYS A 168 11.27 -17.22 16.07
CA LYS A 168 12.41 -18.14 16.14
C LYS A 168 13.63 -17.53 15.44
N PRO A 169 14.84 -17.73 15.98
CA PRO A 169 16.05 -17.37 15.24
C PRO A 169 16.22 -18.26 14.00
N ILE A 170 16.87 -17.72 12.95
CA ILE A 170 17.03 -18.35 11.64
C ILE A 170 17.43 -19.83 11.75
N LEU A 171 18.47 -20.15 12.51
CA LEU A 171 19.00 -21.51 12.63
C LEU A 171 18.09 -22.52 13.37
N LYS A 172 16.97 -22.04 13.94
CA LYS A 172 15.97 -22.88 14.61
C LYS A 172 14.67 -23.05 13.81
N LEU A 173 14.58 -22.47 12.62
CA LEU A 173 13.48 -22.71 11.70
C LEU A 173 13.53 -24.14 11.16
N THR A 174 12.38 -24.80 11.13
CA THR A 174 12.22 -26.21 10.70
C THR A 174 11.45 -26.30 9.39
N ASP A 175 11.51 -27.45 8.71
CA ASP A 175 10.72 -27.71 7.49
C ASP A 175 9.22 -27.50 7.76
N LYS A 176 8.74 -27.81 8.97
CA LYS A 176 7.36 -27.55 9.37
C LYS A 176 7.04 -26.05 9.37
N ASP A 177 7.91 -25.22 9.92
CA ASP A 177 7.70 -23.76 9.91
C ASP A 177 7.58 -23.22 8.49
N TYR A 178 8.42 -23.67 7.58
CA TYR A 178 8.35 -23.30 6.16
C TYR A 178 7.03 -23.72 5.51
N ASN A 179 6.60 -24.95 5.74
CA ASN A 179 5.37 -25.47 5.16
C ASN A 179 4.13 -24.78 5.74
N ASP A 180 4.07 -24.58 7.05
CA ASP A 180 2.95 -23.93 7.71
C ASP A 180 2.76 -22.46 7.26
N TRP A 181 3.84 -21.82 6.81
CA TRP A 181 3.83 -20.41 6.41
C TRP A 181 3.98 -20.18 4.88
N GLY A 182 3.79 -21.23 4.08
CA GLY A 182 3.73 -21.12 2.62
C GLY A 182 5.08 -21.01 1.91
N LEU A 183 6.17 -21.37 2.59
CA LEU A 183 7.55 -21.37 2.07
C LEU A 183 8.06 -22.79 1.72
N GLY A 184 7.17 -23.78 1.61
CA GLY A 184 7.54 -25.17 1.30
C GLY A 184 8.30 -25.33 -0.02
N GLU A 185 8.09 -24.44 -0.98
CA GLU A 185 8.83 -24.38 -2.23
C GLU A 185 10.34 -24.22 -2.01
N LEU A 186 10.75 -23.42 -1.01
CA LEU A 186 12.18 -23.28 -0.65
C LEU A 186 12.75 -24.56 -0.07
N VAL A 187 11.98 -25.28 0.75
CA VAL A 187 12.40 -26.58 1.27
C VAL A 187 12.60 -27.57 0.13
N ALA A 188 11.68 -27.60 -0.83
CA ALA A 188 11.82 -28.46 -2.02
C ALA A 188 13.03 -28.09 -2.88
N LEU A 189 13.31 -26.80 -3.08
CA LEU A 189 14.42 -26.30 -3.89
C LEU A 189 15.78 -26.55 -3.26
N TYR A 190 15.90 -26.45 -1.94
CA TYR A 190 17.17 -26.56 -1.22
C TYR A 190 17.33 -27.90 -0.46
N GLY A 191 16.32 -28.76 -0.50
CA GLY A 191 16.30 -30.08 0.13
C GLY A 191 15.97 -30.09 1.63
N SER A 192 16.11 -28.96 2.32
CA SER A 192 15.73 -28.80 3.74
C SER A 192 15.71 -27.34 4.18
N ALA A 193 14.94 -27.02 5.23
CA ALA A 193 14.99 -25.73 5.91
C ALA A 193 16.40 -25.41 6.42
N TYR A 194 17.12 -26.42 6.92
CA TYR A 194 18.49 -26.24 7.41
C TYR A 194 19.42 -25.64 6.36
N ASN A 195 19.35 -26.12 5.13
CA ASN A 195 20.20 -25.62 4.03
C ASN A 195 19.88 -24.16 3.69
N VAL A 196 18.59 -23.79 3.68
CA VAL A 196 18.17 -22.40 3.48
C VAL A 196 18.64 -21.52 4.63
N ASN A 197 18.44 -21.98 5.85
CA ASN A 197 18.82 -21.26 7.07
C ASN A 197 20.31 -20.93 7.09
N ILE A 198 21.17 -21.92 6.83
CA ILE A 198 22.64 -21.73 6.78
C ILE A 198 23.03 -20.76 5.67
N LYS A 199 22.43 -20.89 4.48
CA LYS A 199 22.70 -19.97 3.37
C LYS A 199 22.40 -18.52 3.78
N VAL A 200 21.20 -18.25 4.27
CA VAL A 200 20.77 -16.89 4.64
C VAL A 200 21.57 -16.37 5.85
N PHE A 201 21.82 -17.22 6.84
CA PHE A 201 22.62 -16.85 8.01
C PHE A 201 24.03 -16.40 7.61
N ASN A 202 24.71 -17.15 6.74
CA ASN A 202 26.04 -16.81 6.25
C ASN A 202 26.04 -15.50 5.43
N GLU A 203 25.04 -15.29 4.59
CA GLU A 203 24.87 -14.04 3.83
C GLU A 203 24.71 -12.83 4.75
N LEU A 204 23.85 -12.93 5.76
CA LEU A 204 23.63 -11.86 6.74
C LEU A 204 24.87 -11.62 7.58
N GLN A 205 25.54 -12.67 8.05
CA GLN A 205 26.80 -12.56 8.80
C GLN A 205 27.87 -11.85 7.97
N HIS A 206 28.02 -12.23 6.72
CA HIS A 206 28.97 -11.57 5.80
C HIS A 206 28.60 -10.10 5.58
N THR A 207 27.31 -9.77 5.43
CA THR A 207 26.84 -8.40 5.24
C THR A 207 27.13 -7.52 6.46
N ILE A 208 26.86 -8.04 7.68
CA ILE A 208 27.03 -7.30 8.94
C ILE A 208 28.50 -7.15 9.31
N THR A 209 29.28 -8.23 9.21
CA THR A 209 30.67 -8.26 9.68
C THR A 209 31.69 -8.00 8.58
N GLY A 210 31.26 -8.07 7.32
CA GLY A 210 32.16 -8.07 6.16
C GLY A 210 33.04 -9.31 6.07
N TRP A 211 32.66 -10.36 6.76
CA TRP A 211 33.46 -11.57 6.94
C TRP A 211 32.96 -12.74 6.09
N PRO A 212 33.80 -13.42 5.33
CA PRO A 212 33.41 -14.45 4.36
C PRO A 212 33.01 -15.80 4.98
N GLY A 213 32.78 -15.85 6.29
CA GLY A 213 32.57 -17.10 7.04
C GLY A 213 33.89 -17.73 7.51
N GLY A 214 33.90 -18.28 8.71
CA GLY A 214 35.09 -18.81 9.35
C GLY A 214 35.40 -18.19 10.70
N LYS A 215 36.55 -18.39 11.26
CA LYS A 215 36.96 -17.73 12.52
C LYS A 215 37.44 -16.30 12.22
N PRO A 216 36.99 -15.28 13.04
CA PRO A 216 37.47 -13.92 12.89
C PRO A 216 38.97 -13.85 13.01
N ASN A 217 39.64 -13.11 12.11
CA ASN A 217 40.99 -12.65 12.34
C ASN A 217 40.93 -11.52 13.38
N ALA A 218 42.05 -11.33 14.11
CA ALA A 218 42.14 -10.32 15.16
C ALA A 218 41.86 -8.88 14.65
N ASP A 219 41.98 -8.65 13.35
CA ASP A 219 41.78 -7.35 12.68
C ASP A 219 40.38 -7.16 12.10
N ASP A 220 39.48 -8.17 12.17
CA ASP A 220 38.12 -8.10 11.69
C ASP A 220 37.23 -7.39 12.73
N THR A 221 37.16 -6.09 12.63
CA THR A 221 36.29 -5.26 13.45
C THR A 221 34.92 -5.04 12.79
N TYR A 222 33.86 -4.94 13.59
CA TYR A 222 32.53 -4.55 13.13
C TYR A 222 32.60 -3.21 12.39
N ARG A 223 32.03 -3.15 11.17
CA ARG A 223 31.97 -1.95 10.35
C ARG A 223 30.51 -1.51 10.18
N PRO A 224 30.05 -0.54 10.98
CA PRO A 224 28.65 -0.10 10.96
C PRO A 224 28.19 0.43 9.60
N GLU A 225 29.08 0.97 8.79
CA GLU A 225 28.80 1.46 7.44
C GLU A 225 28.34 0.38 6.44
N ARG A 226 28.55 -0.90 6.78
CA ARG A 226 28.12 -2.06 5.99
C ARG A 226 26.83 -2.70 6.50
N ALA A 227 26.31 -2.23 7.63
CA ALA A 227 25.08 -2.74 8.25
C ALA A 227 23.80 -2.13 7.65
N ASN A 228 23.91 -1.09 6.85
CA ASN A 228 22.77 -0.50 6.12
C ASN A 228 22.67 -1.17 4.74
N PRO A 229 21.51 -1.81 4.44
CA PRO A 229 21.20 -2.35 3.12
C PRO A 229 20.97 -1.26 2.08
#